data_e726cff350ced7da3abe520e90ad665a
#
_entry.id   e726cff350ced7da3abe520e90ad665a
#
_cell.length_a   1.000
_cell.length_b   1.000
_cell.length_c   1.000
_cell.angle_alpha   90.00
_cell.angle_beta   90.00
_cell.angle_gamma   90.00
#
_symmetry.space_group_name_H-M   'P 1'
#
loop_
_entity.id
_entity.type
_entity.pdbx_description
1 polymer ?
#
loop_
_entity_poly.entity_id
_entity_poly.type
_entity_poly.pdbx_seq_one_letter_code
_entity_poly.pdbx_strand_id
1 'polypeptide(L)' 'MDLKVLEVQKWLNLTYGNHPDFPAVTEDGLTGNSTIKALIRGLQIEAGVKVDGVLGSGSLAAIG' A
#
# COMPACT_ATOMS: atom_id res chain seq x y z
N MET A 1 -3.17 10.52 16.64
CA MET A 1 -2.57 10.47 15.31
C MET A 1 -1.09 10.14 15.43
N ASP A 2 -0.59 9.26 14.59
CA ASP A 2 0.83 8.92 14.51
C ASP A 2 1.45 9.65 13.32
N LEU A 3 2.40 10.54 13.57
CA LEU A 3 3.04 11.33 12.53
C LEU A 3 3.86 10.47 11.55
N LYS A 4 4.41 9.36 12.01
CA LYS A 4 5.14 8.44 11.13
C LYS A 4 4.19 7.70 10.19
N VAL A 5 3.02 7.30 10.68
CA VAL A 5 1.98 6.71 9.84
C VAL A 5 1.50 7.73 8.80
N LEU A 6 1.30 8.98 9.20
CA LEU A 6 0.91 10.04 8.28
C LEU A 6 1.97 10.23 7.17
N GLU A 7 3.24 10.22 7.51
CA GLU A 7 4.32 10.31 6.53
C GLU A 7 4.28 9.15 5.52
N VAL A 8 4.05 7.93 6.00
CA VAL A 8 3.93 6.75 5.13
C VAL A 8 2.72 6.87 4.21
N GLN A 9 1.59 7.34 4.72
CA GLN A 9 0.38 7.54 3.91
C GLN A 9 0.63 8.57 2.80
N LYS A 10 1.28 9.68 3.11
CA LYS A 10 1.65 10.69 2.12
C LYS A 10 2.62 10.13 1.08
N TRP A 11 3.60 9.38 1.53
CA TRP A 11 4.59 8.75 0.64
C TRP A 11 3.91 7.74 -0.30
N LEU A 12 2.98 6.93 0.21
CA LEU A 12 2.24 5.97 -0.61
C LEU A 12 1.45 6.68 -1.70
N ASN A 13 0.72 7.74 -1.36
CA ASN A 13 -0.05 8.50 -2.33
C ASN A 13 0.84 9.18 -3.37
N LEU A 14 1.97 9.71 -2.95
CA LEU A 14 2.92 10.36 -3.85
C LEU A 14 3.58 9.36 -4.79
N THR A 15 3.94 8.20 -4.28
CA THR A 15 4.70 7.19 -5.03
C THR A 15 3.79 6.38 -5.96
N TYR A 16 2.62 5.98 -5.47
CA TYR A 16 1.71 5.07 -6.20
C TYR A 16 0.38 5.68 -6.59
N GLY A 17 0.11 6.91 -6.20
CA GLY A 17 -1.19 7.55 -6.41
C GLY A 17 -1.63 7.63 -7.87
N ASN A 18 -0.71 7.58 -8.83
CA ASN A 18 -1.00 7.58 -10.26
C ASN A 18 -1.18 6.17 -10.84
N HIS A 19 -0.95 5.12 -10.04
CA HIS A 19 -1.13 3.75 -10.51
C HIS A 19 -2.62 3.42 -10.56
N PRO A 20 -3.13 2.84 -11.67
CA PRO A 20 -4.57 2.60 -11.83
C PRO A 20 -5.16 1.63 -10.81
N ASP A 21 -4.34 0.74 -10.25
CA ASP A 21 -4.79 -0.25 -9.26
C ASP A 21 -4.50 0.17 -7.82
N PHE A 22 -4.08 1.41 -7.60
CA PHE A 22 -3.77 1.93 -6.26
C PHE A 22 -4.77 3.04 -5.88
N PRO A 23 -5.81 2.72 -5.10
CA PRO A 23 -6.70 3.76 -4.57
C PRO A 23 -5.97 4.63 -3.56
N ALA A 24 -6.23 5.93 -3.59
CA ALA A 24 -5.59 6.86 -2.66
C ALA A 24 -5.90 6.50 -1.21
N VAL A 25 -4.89 6.67 -0.34
CA VAL A 25 -5.01 6.43 1.11
C VAL A 25 -5.42 7.73 1.79
N THR A 26 -6.31 7.63 2.78
CA THR A 26 -6.63 8.79 3.64
C THR A 26 -5.42 9.14 4.49
N GLU A 27 -4.98 10.38 4.43
CA GLU A 27 -3.80 10.87 5.18
C GLU A 27 -4.26 11.38 6.55
N ASP A 28 -4.53 10.45 7.46
CA ASP A 28 -5.08 10.74 8.79
C ASP A 28 -4.17 10.31 9.94
N GLY A 29 -3.04 9.69 9.65
CA GLY A 29 -2.11 9.21 10.66
C GLY A 29 -2.62 8.03 11.47
N LEU A 30 -3.66 7.35 10.99
CA LEU A 30 -4.25 6.19 11.66
C LEU A 30 -3.93 4.91 10.90
N THR A 31 -3.49 3.89 11.62
CA THR A 31 -3.24 2.56 11.03
C THR A 31 -4.54 1.77 11.01
N GLY A 32 -5.23 1.80 9.89
CA GLY A 32 -6.46 1.03 9.67
C GLY A 32 -6.29 0.05 8.53
N ASN A 33 -7.36 -0.68 8.23
CA ASN A 33 -7.35 -1.68 7.15
C ASN A 33 -7.00 -1.06 5.79
N SER A 34 -7.46 0.16 5.52
CA SER A 34 -7.16 0.85 4.27
C SER A 34 -5.66 1.13 4.11
N THR A 35 -5.00 1.54 5.19
CA THR A 35 -3.55 1.81 5.19
C THR A 35 -2.77 0.50 4.97
N ILE A 36 -3.16 -0.56 5.67
CA ILE A 36 -2.52 -1.88 5.54
C ILE A 36 -2.69 -2.42 4.12
N LYS A 37 -3.89 -2.32 3.55
CA LYS A 37 -4.14 -2.75 2.18
C LYS A 37 -3.33 -1.94 1.18
N ALA A 38 -3.18 -0.64 1.41
CA ALA A 38 -2.38 0.22 0.55
C ALA A 38 -0.89 -0.17 0.59
N LEU A 39 -0.37 -0.51 1.76
CA LEU A 39 1.00 -1.01 1.89
C LEU A 39 1.19 -2.32 1.12
N ILE A 40 0.23 -3.24 1.22
CA ILE A 40 0.26 -4.49 0.46
C ILE A 40 0.23 -4.21 -1.04
N ARG A 41 -0.63 -3.31 -1.50
CA ARG A 41 -0.70 -2.94 -2.91
C ARG A 41 0.59 -2.33 -3.41
N GLY A 42 1.22 -1.43 -2.64
CA GLY A 42 2.51 -0.85 -2.99
C GLY A 42 3.58 -1.94 -3.15
N LEU A 43 3.59 -2.89 -2.24
CA LEU A 43 4.51 -4.03 -2.29
C LEU A 43 4.25 -4.90 -3.53
N GLN A 44 2.99 -5.13 -3.86
CA GLN A 44 2.60 -5.91 -5.04
C GLN A 44 3.02 -5.20 -6.34
N ILE A 45 2.89 -3.88 -6.40
CA ILE A 45 3.36 -3.09 -7.55
C ILE A 45 4.87 -3.28 -7.74
N GLU A 46 5.63 -3.14 -6.65
CA GLU A 46 7.09 -3.29 -6.70
C GLU A 46 7.50 -4.73 -7.08
N ALA A 47 6.76 -5.72 -6.61
CA ALA A 47 7.03 -7.13 -6.92
C ALA A 47 6.56 -7.54 -8.32
N GLY A 48 5.75 -6.73 -9.00
CA GLY A 48 5.24 -7.03 -10.32
C GLY A 48 4.19 -8.12 -10.36
N VAL A 49 3.44 -8.31 -9.26
CA VAL A 49 2.35 -9.26 -9.17
C VAL A 49 1.01 -8.57 -9.22
N LYS A 50 -0.09 -9.33 -9.21
CA LYS A 50 -1.45 -8.78 -9.22
C LYS A 50 -1.67 -7.87 -8.02
N VAL A 51 -2.19 -6.67 -8.26
CA VAL A 51 -2.41 -5.65 -7.24
C VAL A 51 -3.87 -5.74 -6.78
N ASP A 52 -4.12 -6.43 -5.67
CA ASP A 52 -5.46 -6.63 -5.12
C ASP A 52 -5.58 -6.27 -3.62
N GLY A 53 -4.46 -5.90 -2.99
CA GLY A 53 -4.44 -5.57 -1.56
C GLY A 53 -4.54 -6.78 -0.65
N VAL A 54 -4.38 -7.99 -1.19
CA VAL A 54 -4.45 -9.24 -0.45
C VAL A 54 -3.08 -9.92 -0.45
N LEU A 55 -2.57 -10.21 0.73
CA LEU A 55 -1.28 -10.88 0.87
C LEU A 55 -1.49 -12.40 0.74
N GLY A 56 -1.52 -12.86 -0.50
CA GLY A 56 -1.67 -14.28 -0.81
C GLY A 56 -0.34 -14.97 -1.10
N SER A 57 -0.41 -16.26 -1.44
CA SER A 57 0.77 -17.06 -1.73
C SER A 57 1.60 -16.51 -2.90
N GLY A 58 0.95 -15.95 -3.91
CA GLY A 58 1.64 -15.33 -5.04
C GLY A 58 2.47 -14.13 -4.63
N SER A 59 1.91 -13.23 -3.79
CA SER A 59 2.64 -12.08 -3.26
C SER A 59 3.78 -12.50 -2.35
N LEU A 60 3.55 -13.49 -1.49
CA LEU A 60 4.59 -14.01 -0.59
C LEU A 60 5.71 -14.67 -1.38
N ALA A 61 5.40 -15.41 -2.42
CA ALA A 61 6.41 -16.06 -3.28
C ALA A 61 7.25 -15.00 -4.03
N ALA A 62 6.65 -13.90 -4.46
CA ALA A 62 7.36 -12.82 -5.15
C ALA A 62 8.29 -12.04 -4.22
N ILE A 63 7.94 -11.96 -2.93
CA ILE A 63 8.76 -11.29 -1.91
C ILE A 63 9.87 -12.22 -1.41
N GLY A 64 9.54 -13.47 -1.21
CA GLY A 64 10.48 -14.48 -0.73
C GLY A 64 11.41 -14.94 -1.80
#